data_a11b6dbe8ed70a6e7d84bd5ca63b3454
#
_entry.id   a11b6dbe8ed70a6e7d84bd5ca63b3454
#
_cell.length_a   1.000
_cell.length_b   1.000
_cell.length_c   1.000
_cell.angle_alpha   90.00
_cell.angle_beta   90.00
_cell.angle_gamma   90.00
#
_symmetry.space_group_name_H-M   'P 1'
#
loop_
_entity.id
_entity.type
_entity.pdbx_description
1 polymer ?
#
loop_
_entity_poly.entity_id
_entity_poly.type
_entity_poly.pdbx_seq_one_letter_code
_entity_poly.pdbx_strand_id
1 'polypeptide(L)'
;VGDIVISASANTITGTATAAPSADGQLANKKYVDDQAAAALTLTNKTLTAPKIADAGFIADASGNEQIIFQTIGSAVNELEISNAASGNGPILGASGETNVAINITAKGSGNILLNAGSDVVIPANKGLHFTDANEKIESDGTDLTVNSGAKINLTATTDVHIPNAVGLVFG
;
A
#
# COMPACT_ATOMS: atom_id res chain seq x y z
N VAL A 1 15.48 -56.52 4.07
CA VAL A 1 14.42 -55.48 4.03
C VAL A 1 13.89 -55.50 2.60
N GLY A 2 12.66 -55.97 2.38
CA GLY A 2 12.06 -56.07 1.06
C GLY A 2 11.42 -54.74 0.64
N ASP A 3 11.61 -54.38 -0.63
CA ASP A 3 10.92 -53.23 -1.19
C ASP A 3 9.43 -53.48 -1.31
N ILE A 4 8.62 -52.51 -0.90
CA ILE A 4 7.18 -52.53 -1.19
C ILE A 4 7.03 -51.99 -2.63
N VAL A 5 6.80 -52.92 -3.57
CA VAL A 5 6.51 -52.53 -4.98
C VAL A 5 4.99 -52.38 -5.11
N ILE A 6 4.57 -51.16 -5.39
CA ILE A 6 3.17 -50.83 -5.71
C ILE A 6 3.02 -50.81 -7.23
N SER A 7 2.42 -51.85 -7.82
CA SER A 7 2.19 -51.92 -9.24
C SER A 7 0.86 -51.24 -9.67
N ALA A 8 0.85 -50.66 -10.86
CA ALA A 8 -0.01 -49.53 -11.27
C ALA A 8 -1.45 -49.82 -11.70
N SER A 9 -2.15 -50.82 -11.19
CA SER A 9 -3.56 -50.96 -11.54
C SER A 9 -4.46 -51.22 -10.32
N ALA A 10 -4.90 -50.16 -9.72
CA ALA A 10 -5.86 -50.12 -8.57
C ALA A 10 -5.20 -50.10 -7.19
N ASN A 11 -4.10 -49.42 -7.02
CA ASN A 11 -3.38 -49.46 -5.74
C ASN A 11 -3.79 -48.36 -4.80
N THR A 12 -4.77 -48.65 -3.97
CA THR A 12 -5.11 -47.84 -2.83
C THR A 12 -4.37 -48.40 -1.61
N ILE A 13 -3.41 -47.64 -1.07
CA ILE A 13 -2.91 -47.92 0.27
C ILE A 13 -3.95 -47.35 1.25
N THR A 14 -4.82 -48.19 1.77
CA THR A 14 -5.80 -47.82 2.78
C THR A 14 -5.18 -47.90 4.14
N GLY A 15 -4.82 -46.79 4.71
CA GLY A 15 -4.43 -46.66 6.10
C GLY A 15 -5.44 -45.83 6.87
N THR A 16 -5.86 -46.26 8.04
CA THR A 16 -6.76 -45.51 8.93
C THR A 16 -6.03 -44.46 9.78
N ALA A 17 -4.72 -44.32 9.62
CA ALA A 17 -3.95 -43.36 10.40
C ALA A 17 -4.09 -41.93 9.81
N THR A 18 -4.79 -41.10 10.55
CA THR A 18 -4.85 -39.64 10.34
C THR A 18 -3.72 -38.90 11.06
N ALA A 19 -2.82 -39.62 11.72
CA ALA A 19 -1.71 -39.03 12.44
C ALA A 19 -0.69 -38.39 11.50
N ALA A 20 -0.17 -37.23 11.93
CA ALA A 20 0.94 -36.58 11.25
C ALA A 20 2.14 -37.55 11.13
N PRO A 21 2.86 -37.59 10.00
CA PRO A 21 4.14 -38.27 9.94
C PRO A 21 5.07 -37.74 11.04
N SER A 22 5.65 -38.62 11.82
CA SER A 22 6.49 -38.27 12.97
C SER A 22 7.98 -38.46 12.71
N ALA A 23 8.34 -38.98 11.54
CA ALA A 23 9.73 -39.20 11.12
C ALA A 23 9.87 -39.04 9.59
N ASP A 24 11.08 -38.66 9.16
CA ASP A 24 11.44 -38.65 7.74
C ASP A 24 11.30 -40.07 7.15
N GLY A 25 10.74 -40.17 5.99
CA GLY A 25 10.49 -41.43 5.29
C GLY A 25 9.14 -42.08 5.58
N GLN A 26 8.30 -41.52 6.45
CA GLN A 26 6.90 -41.91 6.57
C GLN A 26 6.05 -41.34 5.45
N LEU A 27 5.14 -42.15 4.89
CA LEU A 27 4.21 -41.71 3.85
C LEU A 27 3.04 -40.94 4.49
N ALA A 28 2.84 -39.70 4.07
CA ALA A 28 1.63 -38.98 4.36
C ALA A 28 0.47 -39.55 3.55
N ASN A 29 -0.66 -39.91 4.20
CA ASN A 29 -1.83 -40.30 3.45
C ASN A 29 -2.56 -39.08 2.88
N LYS A 30 -3.43 -39.30 1.86
CA LYS A 30 -4.20 -38.25 1.22
C LYS A 30 -4.99 -37.39 2.23
N LYS A 31 -5.63 -38.02 3.19
CA LYS A 31 -6.42 -37.31 4.21
C LYS A 31 -5.54 -36.34 5.04
N TYR A 32 -4.35 -36.75 5.44
CA TYR A 32 -3.42 -35.89 6.16
C TYR A 32 -3.01 -34.67 5.30
N VAL A 33 -2.72 -34.88 4.01
CA VAL A 33 -2.37 -33.80 3.08
C VAL A 33 -3.55 -32.87 2.86
N ASP A 34 -4.75 -33.42 2.65
CA ASP A 34 -5.97 -32.64 2.46
C ASP A 34 -6.32 -31.81 3.72
N ASP A 35 -6.19 -32.43 4.91
CA ASP A 35 -6.42 -31.74 6.18
C ASP A 35 -5.42 -30.60 6.39
N GLN A 36 -4.15 -30.77 5.99
CA GLN A 36 -3.15 -29.71 6.01
C GLN A 36 -3.48 -28.60 5.03
N ALA A 37 -3.98 -28.93 3.84
CA ALA A 37 -4.38 -27.93 2.85
C ALA A 37 -5.62 -27.12 3.28
N ALA A 38 -6.52 -27.73 4.08
CA ALA A 38 -7.72 -27.09 4.60
C ALA A 38 -7.49 -26.36 5.94
N ALA A 39 -6.42 -26.67 6.66
CA ALA A 39 -6.12 -26.09 7.95
C ALA A 39 -5.58 -24.64 7.81
N ALA A 40 -5.83 -23.82 8.83
CA ALA A 40 -5.14 -22.55 8.98
C ALA A 40 -3.68 -22.83 9.33
N LEU A 41 -2.80 -22.76 8.33
CA LEU A 41 -1.38 -23.04 8.48
C LEU A 41 -0.57 -21.78 8.78
N THR A 42 0.25 -21.84 9.82
CA THR A 42 1.30 -20.84 10.04
C THR A 42 2.48 -21.17 9.14
N LEU A 43 2.76 -20.31 8.18
CA LEU A 43 3.89 -20.44 7.26
C LEU A 43 5.12 -19.74 7.84
N THR A 44 6.02 -20.49 8.47
CA THR A 44 7.28 -19.97 9.01
C THR A 44 8.41 -20.22 8.02
N ASN A 45 9.24 -19.19 7.77
CA ASN A 45 10.40 -19.27 6.85
C ASN A 45 10.01 -19.70 5.42
N LYS A 46 8.88 -19.21 4.91
CA LYS A 46 8.41 -19.47 3.55
C LYS A 46 8.41 -18.21 2.74
N THR A 47 8.86 -18.29 1.51
CA THR A 47 8.71 -17.26 0.49
C THR A 47 7.44 -17.53 -0.30
N LEU A 48 6.54 -16.56 -0.35
CA LEU A 48 5.35 -16.62 -1.18
C LEU A 48 5.64 -15.89 -2.50
N THR A 49 5.73 -16.63 -3.59
CA THR A 49 5.95 -16.04 -4.91
C THR A 49 4.60 -15.67 -5.52
N ALA A 50 4.38 -14.37 -5.77
CA ALA A 50 3.16 -13.82 -6.35
C ALA A 50 1.86 -14.34 -5.69
N PRO A 51 1.68 -14.18 -4.36
CA PRO A 51 0.46 -14.59 -3.71
C PRO A 51 -0.73 -13.77 -4.24
N LYS A 52 -1.86 -14.44 -4.52
CA LYS A 52 -3.10 -13.78 -4.91
C LYS A 52 -4.00 -13.65 -3.69
N ILE A 53 -4.44 -12.44 -3.41
CA ILE A 53 -5.42 -12.16 -2.36
C ILE A 53 -6.77 -11.97 -3.04
N ALA A 54 -7.79 -12.66 -2.55
CA ALA A 54 -9.14 -12.56 -3.09
C ALA A 54 -9.73 -11.16 -2.90
N ASP A 55 -10.80 -10.83 -3.63
CA ASP A 55 -11.57 -9.61 -3.40
C ASP A 55 -12.05 -9.54 -1.94
N ALA A 56 -11.94 -8.37 -1.33
CA ALA A 56 -12.15 -8.14 0.09
C ALA A 56 -11.23 -8.96 1.03
N GLY A 57 -10.23 -9.66 0.50
CA GLY A 57 -9.19 -10.30 1.30
C GLY A 57 -8.28 -9.26 1.96
N PHE A 58 -7.66 -9.61 3.08
CA PHE A 58 -6.94 -8.65 3.90
C PHE A 58 -5.64 -9.20 4.50
N ILE A 59 -4.81 -8.27 4.94
CA ILE A 59 -3.69 -8.53 5.86
C ILE A 59 -4.13 -8.02 7.23
N ALA A 60 -4.02 -8.87 8.26
CA ALA A 60 -4.44 -8.56 9.62
C ALA A 60 -3.26 -8.42 10.60
N ASP A 61 -3.52 -7.81 11.76
CA ASP A 61 -2.63 -7.83 12.91
C ASP A 61 -2.66 -9.19 13.65
N ALA A 62 -1.87 -9.31 14.72
CA ALA A 62 -1.79 -10.51 15.51
C ALA A 62 -3.10 -10.88 16.25
N SER A 63 -4.02 -9.93 16.39
CA SER A 63 -5.33 -10.11 17.01
C SER A 63 -6.43 -10.41 15.98
N GLY A 64 -6.09 -10.41 14.70
CA GLY A 64 -7.02 -10.66 13.60
C GLY A 64 -7.75 -9.42 13.08
N ASN A 65 -7.38 -8.20 13.55
CA ASN A 65 -7.96 -6.98 13.03
C ASN A 65 -7.35 -6.64 11.67
N GLU A 66 -8.19 -6.25 10.73
CA GLU A 66 -7.80 -5.90 9.36
C GLU A 66 -6.94 -4.63 9.33
N GLN A 67 -5.79 -4.70 8.68
CA GLN A 67 -4.89 -3.56 8.48
C GLN A 67 -4.91 -3.07 7.03
N ILE A 68 -4.94 -3.98 6.07
CA ILE A 68 -5.01 -3.67 4.64
C ILE A 68 -6.06 -4.58 4.02
N ILE A 69 -7.08 -3.99 3.40
CA ILE A 69 -8.12 -4.71 2.66
C ILE A 69 -7.87 -4.51 1.16
N PHE A 70 -7.90 -5.58 0.39
CA PHE A 70 -7.71 -5.55 -1.07
C PHE A 70 -9.07 -5.57 -1.77
N GLN A 71 -9.35 -4.53 -2.56
CA GLN A 71 -10.57 -4.42 -3.36
C GLN A 71 -10.24 -4.62 -4.83
N THR A 72 -10.99 -5.48 -5.49
CA THR A 72 -10.78 -5.80 -6.90
C THR A 72 -11.68 -4.95 -7.79
N ILE A 73 -11.09 -4.35 -8.82
CA ILE A 73 -11.82 -3.67 -9.89
C ILE A 73 -11.60 -4.44 -11.17
N GLY A 74 -12.69 -4.75 -11.89
CA GLY A 74 -12.61 -5.47 -13.17
C GLY A 74 -11.77 -4.68 -14.19
N SER A 75 -10.88 -5.39 -14.90
CA SER A 75 -9.99 -4.81 -15.91
C SER A 75 -9.04 -3.71 -15.37
N ALA A 76 -8.67 -3.79 -14.09
CA ALA A 76 -7.70 -2.87 -13.50
C ALA A 76 -6.34 -3.00 -14.22
N VAL A 77 -5.71 -1.87 -14.49
CA VAL A 77 -4.39 -1.73 -15.12
C VAL A 77 -3.47 -0.80 -14.34
N ASN A 78 -4.01 -0.13 -13.33
CA ASN A 78 -3.29 0.81 -12.47
C ASN A 78 -3.23 0.25 -11.05
N GLU A 79 -2.07 0.26 -10.45
CA GLU A 79 -1.84 -0.30 -9.14
C GLU A 79 -1.07 0.65 -8.22
N LEU A 80 -1.17 0.40 -6.92
CA LEU A 80 -0.33 1.01 -5.90
C LEU A 80 0.96 0.22 -5.78
N GLU A 81 2.09 0.88 -6.02
CA GLU A 81 3.42 0.29 -5.89
C GLU A 81 4.09 0.75 -4.60
N ILE A 82 4.64 -0.20 -3.86
CA ILE A 82 5.46 0.07 -2.68
C ILE A 82 6.86 -0.48 -2.95
N SER A 83 7.86 0.40 -2.99
CA SER A 83 9.25 0.00 -3.16
C SER A 83 10.12 0.41 -1.98
N ASN A 84 11.05 -0.46 -1.60
CA ASN A 84 12.10 -0.14 -0.66
C ASN A 84 13.20 0.69 -1.33
N ALA A 85 14.16 1.15 -0.55
CA ALA A 85 15.28 1.94 -1.05
C ALA A 85 16.62 1.52 -0.42
N ALA A 86 17.71 1.82 -1.11
CA ALA A 86 19.04 1.68 -0.56
C ALA A 86 19.30 2.73 0.54
N SER A 87 20.34 2.49 1.37
CA SER A 87 20.75 3.44 2.41
C SER A 87 20.94 4.86 1.84
N GLY A 88 20.42 5.84 2.55
CA GLY A 88 20.44 7.25 2.16
C GLY A 88 19.26 7.70 1.30
N ASN A 89 18.39 6.79 0.86
CA ASN A 89 17.17 7.10 0.11
C ASN A 89 15.92 6.65 0.87
N GLY A 90 14.79 7.29 0.63
CA GLY A 90 13.50 6.93 1.22
C GLY A 90 12.76 5.87 0.40
N PRO A 91 11.95 4.98 1.02
CA PRO A 91 11.03 4.12 0.30
C PRO A 91 9.96 4.95 -0.42
N ILE A 92 9.36 4.39 -1.45
CA ILE A 92 8.38 5.06 -2.29
C ILE A 92 7.02 4.37 -2.17
N LEU A 93 5.96 5.16 -2.04
CA LEU A 93 4.59 4.79 -2.28
C LEU A 93 4.17 5.46 -3.58
N GLY A 94 4.05 4.70 -4.65
CA GLY A 94 3.81 5.20 -6.00
C GLY A 94 2.57 4.60 -6.65
N ALA A 95 2.21 5.14 -7.80
CA ALA A 95 1.26 4.53 -8.72
C ALA A 95 2.01 4.03 -9.94
N SER A 96 1.59 2.89 -10.48
CA SER A 96 2.09 2.33 -11.75
C SER A 96 0.92 1.93 -12.66
N GLY A 97 1.22 1.54 -13.91
CA GLY A 97 0.24 1.18 -14.90
C GLY A 97 0.25 2.12 -16.12
N GLU A 98 -0.82 2.87 -16.34
CA GLU A 98 -0.94 3.79 -17.49
C GLU A 98 -0.02 5.01 -17.39
N THR A 99 0.05 5.82 -18.48
CA THR A 99 0.98 6.96 -18.58
C THR A 99 0.73 8.05 -17.51
N ASN A 100 -0.53 8.29 -17.14
CA ASN A 100 -0.91 9.34 -16.17
C ASN A 100 -1.84 8.73 -15.12
N VAL A 101 -1.28 8.38 -13.96
CA VAL A 101 -2.01 7.75 -12.85
C VAL A 101 -1.86 8.61 -11.60
N ALA A 102 -2.98 9.00 -11.01
CA ALA A 102 -3.00 9.73 -9.75
C ALA A 102 -3.02 8.77 -8.56
N ILE A 103 -2.41 9.19 -7.45
CA ILE A 103 -2.63 8.55 -6.14
C ILE A 103 -3.75 9.30 -5.42
N ASN A 104 -4.85 8.62 -5.13
CA ASN A 104 -5.96 9.16 -4.37
C ASN A 104 -5.85 8.77 -2.90
N ILE A 105 -5.70 9.76 -2.03
CA ILE A 105 -5.71 9.56 -0.57
C ILE A 105 -6.98 10.19 -0.03
N THR A 106 -7.89 9.37 0.52
CA THR A 106 -9.21 9.83 0.95
C THR A 106 -9.45 9.46 2.42
N ALA A 107 -9.71 10.45 3.25
CA ALA A 107 -10.20 10.23 4.60
C ALA A 107 -11.69 9.88 4.60
N LYS A 108 -12.15 9.12 5.60
CA LYS A 108 -13.56 8.74 5.74
C LYS A 108 -14.32 9.73 6.62
N GLY A 109 -15.54 10.08 6.21
CA GLY A 109 -16.44 10.97 6.97
C GLY A 109 -15.83 12.36 7.18
N SER A 110 -15.75 12.82 8.41
CA SER A 110 -15.15 14.10 8.80
C SER A 110 -13.67 14.02 9.17
N GLY A 111 -13.00 12.90 8.85
CA GLY A 111 -11.56 12.71 9.12
C GLY A 111 -10.68 13.58 8.23
N ASN A 112 -9.50 13.92 8.72
CA ASN A 112 -8.50 14.70 7.98
C ASN A 112 -7.41 13.80 7.39
N ILE A 113 -6.74 14.27 6.33
CA ILE A 113 -5.45 13.75 5.89
C ILE A 113 -4.37 14.54 6.61
N LEU A 114 -3.58 13.87 7.46
CA LEU A 114 -2.52 14.47 8.24
C LEU A 114 -1.16 14.05 7.62
N LEU A 115 -0.39 15.03 7.17
CA LEU A 115 0.99 14.85 6.71
C LEU A 115 1.93 15.22 7.85
N ASN A 116 2.34 14.23 8.65
CA ASN A 116 3.17 14.44 9.83
C ASN A 116 4.64 14.14 9.50
N ALA A 117 5.34 15.14 8.97
CA ALA A 117 6.75 15.06 8.64
C ALA A 117 7.61 15.47 9.86
N GLY A 118 8.79 14.85 10.00
CA GLY A 118 9.77 15.23 11.04
C GLY A 118 10.45 16.55 10.77
N SER A 119 10.42 17.06 9.52
CA SER A 119 10.89 18.37 9.10
C SER A 119 9.79 18.99 8.23
N ASP A 120 9.96 19.02 6.92
CA ASP A 120 9.06 19.70 6.00
C ASP A 120 8.30 18.73 5.07
N VAL A 121 7.12 19.14 4.63
CA VAL A 121 6.48 18.56 3.45
C VAL A 121 6.98 19.33 2.22
N VAL A 122 7.83 18.70 1.42
CA VAL A 122 8.48 19.35 0.27
C VAL A 122 7.63 19.20 -0.97
N ILE A 123 7.29 20.32 -1.60
CA ILE A 123 6.68 20.38 -2.93
C ILE A 123 7.75 20.87 -3.88
N PRO A 124 8.14 20.09 -4.90
CA PRO A 124 9.19 20.49 -5.86
C PRO A 124 8.82 21.76 -6.63
N ALA A 125 9.82 22.46 -7.15
CA ALA A 125 9.64 23.63 -8.04
C ALA A 125 8.71 23.28 -9.22
N ASN A 126 7.90 24.22 -9.64
CA ASN A 126 6.88 24.09 -10.68
C ASN A 126 5.80 23.03 -10.39
N LYS A 127 5.60 22.74 -9.09
CA LYS A 127 4.47 21.97 -8.55
C LYS A 127 3.77 22.81 -7.50
N GLY A 128 2.47 22.68 -7.40
CA GLY A 128 1.66 23.50 -6.49
C GLY A 128 0.60 22.70 -5.76
N LEU A 129 0.07 23.30 -4.70
CA LEU A 129 -1.17 22.88 -4.05
C LEU A 129 -2.33 23.60 -4.74
N HIS A 130 -3.20 22.86 -5.40
CA HIS A 130 -4.42 23.40 -6.00
C HIS A 130 -5.59 23.26 -5.03
N PHE A 131 -6.41 24.30 -4.96
CA PHE A 131 -7.66 24.33 -4.20
C PHE A 131 -8.80 24.40 -5.20
N THR A 132 -9.39 23.31 -5.58
CA THR A 132 -10.45 23.15 -6.57
C THR A 132 -9.92 23.05 -8.02
N ASP A 133 -9.23 24.05 -8.54
CA ASP A 133 -8.69 24.07 -9.90
C ASP A 133 -7.33 24.79 -9.99
N ALA A 134 -6.83 24.98 -11.20
CA ALA A 134 -5.53 25.59 -11.45
C ALA A 134 -5.47 27.11 -11.22
N ASN A 135 -6.61 27.78 -11.06
CA ASN A 135 -6.67 29.22 -10.81
C ASN A 135 -6.51 29.56 -9.32
N GLU A 136 -6.75 28.58 -8.44
CA GLU A 136 -6.54 28.72 -7.00
C GLU A 136 -5.43 27.78 -6.55
N LYS A 137 -4.22 28.32 -6.42
CA LYS A 137 -3.04 27.52 -6.06
C LYS A 137 -1.99 28.30 -5.30
N ILE A 138 -1.15 27.57 -4.60
CA ILE A 138 0.12 28.03 -4.03
C ILE A 138 1.22 27.22 -4.69
N GLU A 139 2.13 27.87 -5.40
CA GLU A 139 3.24 27.20 -6.07
C GLU A 139 4.53 28.04 -6.01
N SER A 140 5.67 27.39 -6.23
CA SER A 140 6.96 28.04 -6.39
C SER A 140 7.66 27.57 -7.65
N ASP A 141 8.32 28.47 -8.36
CA ASP A 141 9.19 28.17 -9.50
C ASP A 141 10.66 27.91 -9.09
N GLY A 142 10.94 27.97 -7.79
CA GLY A 142 12.28 27.85 -7.21
C GLY A 142 12.91 29.19 -6.86
N THR A 143 12.30 30.31 -7.27
CA THR A 143 12.71 31.70 -6.97
C THR A 143 11.61 32.41 -6.20
N ASP A 144 10.41 32.42 -6.77
CA ASP A 144 9.25 33.11 -6.24
C ASP A 144 8.20 32.13 -5.70
N LEU A 145 7.54 32.53 -4.60
CA LEU A 145 6.32 31.89 -4.11
C LEU A 145 5.11 32.68 -4.62
N THR A 146 4.27 32.03 -5.40
CA THR A 146 3.08 32.64 -5.98
C THR A 146 1.82 32.09 -5.33
N VAL A 147 0.91 32.97 -4.90
CA VAL A 147 -0.42 32.62 -4.44
C VAL A 147 -1.44 33.15 -5.45
N ASN A 148 -2.04 32.27 -6.21
CA ASN A 148 -3.03 32.59 -7.22
C ASN A 148 -4.46 32.42 -6.68
N SER A 149 -5.33 33.34 -7.06
CA SER A 149 -6.77 33.25 -6.79
C SER A 149 -7.54 33.73 -8.02
N GLY A 150 -8.58 32.98 -8.41
CA GLY A 150 -9.46 33.34 -9.53
C GLY A 150 -10.29 34.61 -9.31
N ALA A 151 -10.41 35.10 -8.07
CA ALA A 151 -11.14 36.30 -7.73
C ALA A 151 -10.33 37.24 -6.83
N LYS A 152 -10.19 36.91 -5.55
CA LYS A 152 -9.46 37.73 -4.56
C LYS A 152 -8.82 36.86 -3.48
N ILE A 153 -7.73 37.36 -2.93
CA ILE A 153 -7.08 36.80 -1.75
C ILE A 153 -7.58 37.58 -0.52
N ASN A 154 -8.27 36.92 0.40
CA ASN A 154 -8.68 37.50 1.66
C ASN A 154 -7.67 37.12 2.75
N LEU A 155 -6.92 38.09 3.24
CA LEU A 155 -6.00 37.91 4.37
C LEU A 155 -6.68 38.46 5.63
N THR A 156 -7.12 37.54 6.53
CA THR A 156 -7.75 37.90 7.79
C THR A 156 -6.82 37.54 8.93
N ALA A 157 -6.26 38.52 9.58
CA ALA A 157 -5.39 38.36 10.74
C ALA A 157 -6.09 38.88 12.00
N THR A 158 -5.83 38.23 13.15
CA THR A 158 -6.37 38.69 14.43
C THR A 158 -5.66 39.95 14.93
N THR A 159 -4.40 40.12 14.55
CA THR A 159 -3.57 41.29 14.91
C THR A 159 -3.10 42.02 13.67
N ASP A 160 -2.14 41.49 12.93
CA ASP A 160 -1.50 42.16 11.81
C ASP A 160 -1.16 41.24 10.64
N VAL A 161 -1.17 41.77 9.41
CA VAL A 161 -0.46 41.25 8.26
C VAL A 161 0.84 42.03 8.14
N HIS A 162 1.95 41.45 8.59
CA HIS A 162 3.24 42.12 8.67
C HIS A 162 4.04 42.04 7.36
N ILE A 163 4.37 43.20 6.80
CA ILE A 163 5.33 43.31 5.68
C ILE A 163 6.59 43.96 6.27
N PRO A 164 7.75 43.25 6.27
CA PRO A 164 8.97 43.75 6.88
C PRO A 164 9.46 45.07 6.25
N ASN A 165 10.22 45.87 7.02
CA ASN A 165 10.89 47.06 6.51
C ASN A 165 11.84 46.72 5.34
N ALA A 166 11.95 47.61 4.40
CA ALA A 166 12.72 47.48 3.15
C ALA A 166 12.15 46.45 2.15
N VAL A 167 10.91 45.98 2.35
CA VAL A 167 10.15 45.19 1.38
C VAL A 167 8.98 46.04 0.90
N GLY A 168 8.78 46.14 -0.39
CA GLY A 168 7.70 46.93 -0.99
C GLY A 168 6.42 46.14 -1.18
N LEU A 169 5.27 46.78 -0.98
CA LEU A 169 3.98 46.33 -1.50
C LEU A 169 3.71 47.11 -2.79
N VAL A 170 3.63 46.41 -3.93
CA VAL A 170 3.38 47.02 -5.24
C VAL A 170 1.91 46.78 -5.60
N PHE A 171 1.22 47.88 -5.91
CA PHE A 171 -0.13 47.84 -6.46
C PHE A 171 -0.01 48.09 -7.97
N GLY A 172 -0.45 47.13 -8.80
CA GLY A 172 -0.48 47.21 -10.25
C GLY A 172 -1.75 47.88 -10.77
#